data_ca7fa49cbe94325b7fcc9f87a80d8e0f
#
_entry.id   ca7fa49cbe94325b7fcc9f87a80d8e0f
#
_cell.length_a   1.000
_cell.length_b   1.000
_cell.length_c   1.000
_cell.angle_alpha   90.00
_cell.angle_beta   90.00
_cell.angle_gamma   90.00
#
_symmetry.space_group_name_H-M   'P 1'
#
loop_
_entity.id
_entity.type
_entity.pdbx_description
1 polymer ?
#
loop_
_entity_poly.entity_id
_entity_poly.type
_entity_poly.pdbx_seq_one_letter_code
_entity_poly.pdbx_strand_id
1 'polypeptide(L)'
;MSDVISEITPLTEKDCYHLVERHKKQHTYPLHRHPDLEINFVENCCGNRRIVGDNIEVLGNYDLCLMGSGLEHTWEQYECTSNDIREITIHFTTDLFPDLLLNKTYMASLNDLMKRAEVGVAFGMKTILHVYDRIN
;
A
#
# COMPACT_ATOMS: atom_id res chain seq x y z
N MET A 1 -10.74 0.19 -21.86
CA MET A 1 -9.68 -0.08 -20.88
C MET A 1 -9.01 1.23 -20.50
N SER A 2 -8.98 1.56 -19.24
CA SER A 2 -8.34 2.81 -18.82
C SER A 2 -6.81 2.64 -18.78
N ASP A 3 -6.12 3.69 -19.19
CA ASP A 3 -4.66 3.69 -19.15
C ASP A 3 -4.17 3.74 -17.69
N VAL A 4 -3.03 3.11 -17.46
CA VAL A 4 -2.36 3.17 -16.17
C VAL A 4 -1.60 4.49 -16.07
N ILE A 5 -1.83 5.22 -14.98
CA ILE A 5 -1.15 6.49 -14.73
C ILE A 5 0.17 6.23 -14.01
N SER A 6 1.25 6.82 -14.53
CA SER A 6 2.54 6.86 -13.83
C SER A 6 2.53 8.07 -12.91
N GLU A 7 2.47 7.84 -11.61
CA GLU A 7 2.38 8.89 -10.61
C GLU A 7 3.77 9.42 -10.26
N ILE A 8 3.88 10.74 -10.10
CA ILE A 8 5.06 11.38 -9.54
C ILE A 8 4.76 11.62 -8.06
N THR A 9 5.49 10.94 -7.19
CA THR A 9 5.29 11.05 -5.75
C THR A 9 6.14 12.20 -5.18
N PRO A 10 5.75 12.77 -4.02
CA PRO A 10 6.48 13.90 -3.43
C PRO A 10 7.78 13.49 -2.73
N LEU A 11 8.16 12.22 -2.76
CA LEU A 11 9.35 11.72 -2.10
C LEU A 11 10.61 12.20 -2.81
N THR A 12 11.56 12.79 -2.08
CA THR A 12 12.84 13.30 -2.59
C THR A 12 13.99 12.45 -2.09
N GLU A 13 15.19 12.67 -2.64
CA GLU A 13 16.41 11.96 -2.21
C GLU A 13 16.76 12.18 -0.73
N LYS A 14 16.25 13.25 -0.14
CA LYS A 14 16.48 13.58 1.27
C LYS A 14 15.51 12.93 2.22
N ASP A 15 14.42 12.36 1.68
CA ASP A 15 13.36 11.77 2.50
C ASP A 15 13.58 10.28 2.68
N CYS A 16 13.39 9.79 3.90
CA CYS A 16 13.32 8.35 4.16
C CYS A 16 11.97 7.79 3.74
N TYR A 17 10.90 8.55 4.02
CA TYR A 17 9.54 8.17 3.69
C TYR A 17 8.66 9.41 3.59
N HIS A 18 7.49 9.22 3.00
CA HIS A 18 6.43 10.24 2.94
C HIS A 18 5.13 9.59 3.42
N LEU A 19 4.55 10.17 4.47
CA LEU A 19 3.31 9.65 5.06
C LEU A 19 2.19 10.67 4.88
N VAL A 20 1.04 10.18 4.40
CA VAL A 20 -0.17 11.00 4.24
C VAL A 20 -1.35 10.27 4.85
N GLU A 21 -2.13 10.97 5.66
CA GLU A 21 -3.41 10.50 6.15
C GLU A 21 -4.52 11.28 5.44
N ARG A 22 -5.53 10.56 4.95
CA ARG A 22 -6.68 11.14 4.25
C ARG A 22 -7.98 10.58 4.81
N HIS A 23 -8.99 11.42 4.81
CA HIS A 23 -10.38 11.02 5.01
C HIS A 23 -11.13 11.25 3.72
N LYS A 24 -11.74 10.19 3.21
CA LYS A 24 -12.39 10.21 1.90
C LYS A 24 -13.84 9.77 2.00
N LYS A 25 -14.70 10.39 1.19
CA LYS A 25 -16.07 9.92 1.01
C LYS A 25 -16.13 8.76 0.03
N GLN A 26 -15.18 8.70 -0.89
CA GLN A 26 -15.05 7.64 -1.88
C GLN A 26 -13.66 7.61 -2.48
N HIS A 27 -13.27 6.47 -3.04
CA HIS A 27 -12.06 6.35 -3.81
C HIS A 27 -12.30 6.81 -5.25
N THR A 28 -11.52 7.77 -5.70
CA THR A 28 -11.66 8.34 -7.04
C THR A 28 -10.38 8.27 -7.87
N TYR A 29 -9.27 7.87 -7.26
CA TYR A 29 -7.99 7.84 -7.95
C TYR A 29 -7.93 6.62 -8.88
N PRO A 30 -7.57 6.81 -10.17
CA PRO A 30 -7.55 5.71 -11.14
C PRO A 30 -6.37 4.76 -10.89
N LEU A 31 -6.36 3.66 -11.65
CA LEU A 31 -5.26 2.70 -11.63
C LEU A 31 -3.95 3.42 -11.93
N HIS A 32 -2.96 3.26 -11.06
CA HIS A 32 -1.69 3.98 -11.14
C HIS A 32 -0.53 3.11 -10.68
N ARG A 33 0.66 3.59 -10.96
CA ARG A 33 1.92 3.01 -10.49
C ARG A 33 2.93 4.13 -10.25
N HIS A 34 3.93 3.83 -9.42
CA HIS A 34 5.02 4.75 -9.11
C HIS A 34 6.27 3.94 -8.71
N PRO A 35 7.47 4.54 -8.78
CA PRO A 35 8.71 3.83 -8.44
C PRO A 35 8.86 3.53 -6.95
N ASP A 36 8.23 4.29 -6.06
CA ASP A 36 8.32 4.07 -4.62
C ASP A 36 7.57 2.81 -4.21
N LEU A 37 8.01 2.18 -3.12
CA LEU A 37 7.20 1.19 -2.43
C LEU A 37 6.12 1.93 -1.64
N GLU A 38 5.01 1.24 -1.41
CA GLU A 38 3.88 1.81 -0.68
C GLU A 38 3.32 0.85 0.34
N ILE A 39 3.16 1.33 1.57
CA ILE A 39 2.31 0.67 2.57
C ILE A 39 1.02 1.47 2.60
N ASN A 40 -0.10 0.80 2.39
CA ASN A 40 -1.41 1.44 2.40
C ASN A 40 -2.31 0.76 3.43
N PHE A 41 -2.80 1.55 4.36
CA PHE A 41 -3.76 1.13 5.37
C PHE A 41 -5.07 1.87 5.14
N VAL A 42 -6.17 1.12 5.13
CA VAL A 42 -7.51 1.70 4.94
C VAL A 42 -8.43 1.12 6.00
N GLU A 43 -9.23 1.97 6.63
CA GLU A 43 -10.28 1.53 7.53
C GLU A 43 -11.63 2.11 7.13
N ASN A 44 -12.68 1.44 7.57
CA ASN A 44 -14.06 1.75 7.22
C ASN A 44 -14.31 1.61 5.71
N CYS A 45 -13.67 0.63 5.09
CA CYS A 45 -13.66 0.41 3.66
C CYS A 45 -14.46 -0.82 3.19
N CYS A 46 -15.31 -1.37 4.04
CA CYS A 46 -16.10 -2.56 3.71
C CYS A 46 -16.86 -2.39 2.41
N GLY A 47 -16.63 -3.28 1.46
CA GLY A 47 -17.24 -3.24 0.13
C GLY A 47 -16.41 -2.53 -0.93
N ASN A 48 -15.30 -1.89 -0.56
CA ASN A 48 -14.34 -1.41 -1.57
C ASN A 48 -13.73 -2.60 -2.32
N ARG A 49 -13.31 -2.34 -3.54
CA ARG A 49 -12.58 -3.32 -4.34
C ARG A 49 -11.15 -2.84 -4.52
N ARG A 50 -10.18 -3.67 -4.13
CA ARG A 50 -8.76 -3.39 -4.31
C ARG A 50 -8.23 -4.16 -5.50
N ILE A 51 -7.53 -3.46 -6.38
CA ILE A 51 -6.84 -4.03 -7.54
C ILE A 51 -5.34 -3.79 -7.35
N VAL A 52 -4.56 -4.86 -7.26
CA VAL A 52 -3.09 -4.81 -7.16
C VAL A 52 -2.53 -5.83 -8.13
N GLY A 53 -1.85 -5.37 -9.18
CA GLY A 53 -1.42 -6.23 -10.28
C GLY A 53 -2.61 -6.95 -10.88
N ASP A 54 -2.57 -8.28 -10.91
CA ASP A 54 -3.67 -9.12 -11.41
C ASP A 54 -4.65 -9.54 -10.32
N ASN A 55 -4.45 -9.13 -9.07
CA ASN A 55 -5.30 -9.54 -7.96
C ASN A 55 -6.41 -8.52 -7.74
N ILE A 56 -7.64 -9.01 -7.62
CA ILE A 56 -8.81 -8.19 -7.33
C ILE A 56 -9.51 -8.78 -6.11
N GLU A 57 -9.72 -7.95 -5.09
CA GLU A 57 -10.38 -8.37 -3.86
C GLU A 57 -11.40 -7.35 -3.37
N VAL A 58 -12.52 -7.86 -2.84
CA VAL A 58 -13.50 -7.04 -2.13
C VAL A 58 -13.13 -7.04 -0.65
N LEU A 59 -13.05 -5.85 -0.07
CA LEU A 59 -12.47 -5.65 1.27
C LEU A 59 -13.53 -5.69 2.37
N GLY A 60 -13.08 -6.07 3.58
CA GLY A 60 -13.80 -5.82 4.82
C GLY A 60 -13.55 -4.40 5.32
N ASN A 61 -13.74 -4.17 6.64
CA ASN A 61 -13.58 -2.84 7.23
C ASN A 61 -12.13 -2.35 7.30
N TYR A 62 -11.17 -3.25 7.19
CA TYR A 62 -9.75 -2.92 7.28
C TYR A 62 -8.99 -3.56 6.15
N ASP A 63 -8.02 -2.85 5.61
CA ASP A 63 -7.09 -3.37 4.63
C ASP A 63 -5.69 -2.83 4.90
N LEU A 64 -4.69 -3.68 4.79
CA LEU A 64 -3.29 -3.31 4.89
C LEU A 64 -2.52 -4.08 3.84
N CYS A 65 -1.84 -3.36 2.98
CA CYS A 65 -1.04 -3.99 1.93
C CYS A 65 0.27 -3.26 1.69
N LEU A 66 1.22 -4.00 1.17
CA LEU A 66 2.52 -3.51 0.74
C LEU A 66 2.65 -3.76 -0.75
N MET A 67 2.96 -2.71 -1.50
CA MET A 67 3.14 -2.77 -2.95
C MET A 67 4.55 -2.37 -3.32
N GLY A 68 5.17 -3.18 -4.17
CA GLY A 68 6.52 -2.96 -4.66
C GLY A 68 6.59 -1.85 -5.70
N SER A 69 7.82 -1.52 -6.07
CA SER A 69 8.12 -0.51 -7.07
C SER A 69 7.46 -0.86 -8.41
N GLY A 70 6.74 0.11 -8.98
CA GLY A 70 6.14 -0.02 -10.30
C GLY A 70 4.91 -0.92 -10.39
N LEU A 71 4.44 -1.49 -9.29
CA LEU A 71 3.27 -2.35 -9.27
C LEU A 71 1.99 -1.52 -9.41
N GLU A 72 1.17 -1.88 -10.38
CA GLU A 72 -0.10 -1.19 -10.65
C GLU A 72 -1.10 -1.45 -9.54
N HIS A 73 -1.76 -0.41 -9.06
CA HIS A 73 -2.74 -0.53 -7.98
C HIS A 73 -3.78 0.57 -8.00
N THR A 74 -4.94 0.26 -7.44
CA THR A 74 -6.02 1.22 -7.17
C THR A 74 -7.04 0.62 -6.19
N TRP A 75 -7.83 1.49 -5.59
CA TRP A 75 -9.02 1.14 -4.83
C TRP A 75 -10.22 1.73 -5.50
N GLU A 76 -11.29 0.95 -5.61
CA GLU A 76 -12.55 1.37 -6.19
C GLU A 76 -13.66 1.36 -5.14
N GLN A 77 -14.61 2.27 -5.28
CA GLN A 77 -15.76 2.36 -4.36
C GLN A 77 -16.59 1.08 -4.35
N TYR A 78 -16.87 0.54 -5.51
CA TYR A 78 -17.60 -0.71 -5.72
C TYR A 78 -18.88 -0.78 -4.87
N GLU A 79 -18.98 -1.68 -3.91
CA GLU A 79 -20.15 -1.87 -3.05
C GLU A 79 -20.05 -1.14 -1.70
N CYS A 80 -19.04 -0.33 -1.50
CA CYS A 80 -18.85 0.40 -0.25
C CYS A 80 -19.84 1.54 -0.11
N THR A 81 -20.52 1.59 1.04
CA THR A 81 -21.47 2.64 1.35
C THR A 81 -20.95 3.62 2.39
N SER A 82 -19.73 3.43 2.86
CA SER A 82 -19.09 4.33 3.80
C SER A 82 -18.88 5.71 3.19
N ASN A 83 -19.10 6.75 3.98
CA ASN A 83 -18.83 8.13 3.59
C ASN A 83 -17.66 8.75 4.34
N ASP A 84 -16.95 7.95 5.12
CA ASP A 84 -15.75 8.38 5.86
C ASP A 84 -14.74 7.24 5.87
N ILE A 85 -13.97 7.13 4.79
CA ILE A 85 -12.91 6.15 4.62
C ILE A 85 -11.61 6.82 5.07
N ARG A 86 -10.95 6.24 6.07
CA ARG A 86 -9.65 6.72 6.53
C ARG A 86 -8.55 5.94 5.85
N GLU A 87 -7.61 6.65 5.24
CA GLU A 87 -6.49 6.05 4.54
C GLU A 87 -5.17 6.63 5.06
N ILE A 88 -4.23 5.75 5.36
CA ILE A 88 -2.84 6.14 5.64
C ILE A 88 -1.96 5.50 4.57
N THR A 89 -1.23 6.33 3.85
CA THR A 89 -0.31 5.90 2.81
C THR A 89 1.10 6.27 3.19
N ILE A 90 2.00 5.30 3.15
CA ILE A 90 3.43 5.51 3.40
C ILE A 90 4.19 5.12 2.14
N HIS A 91 4.87 6.09 1.53
CA HIS A 91 5.78 5.87 0.42
C HIS A 91 7.21 5.86 0.93
N PHE A 92 8.02 4.94 0.44
CA PHE A 92 9.45 4.93 0.72
C PHE A 92 10.22 4.42 -0.50
N THR A 93 11.50 4.82 -0.58
CA THR A 93 12.32 4.47 -1.74
C THR A 93 12.83 3.04 -1.64
N THR A 94 13.16 2.46 -2.79
CA THR A 94 13.69 1.10 -2.89
C THR A 94 15.03 0.94 -2.18
N ASP A 95 15.76 2.03 -1.96
CA ASP A 95 17.07 2.03 -1.31
C ASP A 95 17.02 2.35 0.19
N LEU A 96 15.82 2.46 0.78
CA LEU A 96 15.67 2.64 2.24
C LEU A 96 16.37 1.50 3.00
N PHE A 97 16.31 0.28 2.45
CA PHE A 97 17.01 -0.88 2.97
C PHE A 97 18.01 -1.35 1.90
N PRO A 98 19.27 -0.89 1.94
CA PRO A 98 20.28 -1.28 0.95
C PRO A 98 20.50 -2.79 0.90
N ASP A 99 20.85 -3.31 -0.26
CA ASP A 99 21.10 -4.74 -0.46
C ASP A 99 22.11 -5.30 0.54
N LEU A 100 23.15 -4.54 0.87
CA LEU A 100 24.14 -4.94 1.85
C LEU A 100 23.50 -5.22 3.22
N LEU A 101 22.51 -4.43 3.61
CA LEU A 101 21.78 -4.63 4.87
C LEU A 101 20.82 -5.82 4.75
N LEU A 102 20.06 -5.91 3.65
CA LEU A 102 19.08 -6.97 3.44
C LEU A 102 19.71 -8.36 3.35
N ASN A 103 20.98 -8.44 2.93
CA ASN A 103 21.70 -9.71 2.82
C ASN A 103 22.21 -10.23 4.17
N LYS A 104 22.05 -9.48 5.26
CA LYS A 104 22.40 -9.98 6.59
C LYS A 104 21.40 -11.03 7.06
N THR A 105 21.88 -12.04 7.76
CA THR A 105 21.04 -13.17 8.21
C THR A 105 19.83 -12.71 9.03
N TYR A 106 20.01 -11.74 9.92
CA TYR A 106 18.94 -11.25 10.79
C TYR A 106 17.91 -10.39 10.03
N MET A 107 18.18 -10.05 8.76
CA MET A 107 17.25 -9.29 7.91
C MET A 107 16.53 -10.19 6.89
N ALA A 108 16.67 -11.51 7.01
CA ALA A 108 16.11 -12.45 6.03
C ALA A 108 14.60 -12.30 5.86
N SER A 109 13.85 -12.10 6.95
CA SER A 109 12.40 -11.92 6.91
C SER A 109 12.00 -10.65 6.17
N LEU A 110 12.73 -9.55 6.38
CA LEU A 110 12.47 -8.29 5.69
C LEU A 110 12.80 -8.42 4.20
N ASN A 111 13.91 -9.06 3.88
CA ASN A 111 14.30 -9.29 2.48
C ASN A 111 13.26 -10.12 1.75
N ASP A 112 12.72 -11.18 2.37
CA ASP A 112 11.65 -11.99 1.82
C ASP A 112 10.38 -11.16 1.58
N LEU A 113 10.01 -10.32 2.55
CA LEU A 113 8.87 -9.43 2.43
C LEU A 113 9.02 -8.47 1.24
N MET A 114 10.21 -7.88 1.07
CA MET A 114 10.48 -6.98 -0.04
C MET A 114 10.35 -7.68 -1.39
N LYS A 115 10.78 -8.93 -1.50
CA LYS A 115 10.62 -9.73 -2.72
C LYS A 115 9.16 -10.04 -3.01
N ARG A 116 8.39 -10.41 -1.99
CA ARG A 116 6.96 -10.66 -2.13
C ARG A 116 6.19 -9.42 -2.56
N ALA A 117 6.65 -8.25 -2.13
CA ALA A 117 6.02 -6.98 -2.46
C ALA A 117 6.02 -6.69 -3.97
N GLU A 118 6.90 -7.32 -4.75
CA GLU A 118 6.93 -7.16 -6.21
C GLU A 118 5.60 -7.52 -6.87
N VAL A 119 4.85 -8.44 -6.27
CA VAL A 119 3.51 -8.83 -6.73
C VAL A 119 2.40 -8.42 -5.74
N GLY A 120 2.79 -7.69 -4.71
CA GLY A 120 1.87 -7.22 -3.67
C GLY A 120 1.72 -8.20 -2.51
N VAL A 121 1.61 -7.65 -1.30
CA VAL A 121 1.36 -8.42 -0.08
C VAL A 121 0.16 -7.82 0.63
N ALA A 122 -0.87 -8.64 0.84
CA ALA A 122 -2.01 -8.28 1.67
C ALA A 122 -1.85 -8.94 3.03
N PHE A 123 -2.00 -8.17 4.10
CA PHE A 123 -1.87 -8.65 5.47
C PHE A 123 -3.23 -9.05 6.01
N GLY A 124 -3.27 -10.17 6.77
CA GLY A 124 -4.50 -10.63 7.40
C GLY A 124 -4.88 -9.79 8.62
N MET A 125 -6.11 -9.97 9.10
CA MET A 125 -6.67 -9.20 10.23
C MET A 125 -5.82 -9.33 11.49
N LYS A 126 -5.25 -10.49 11.75
CA LYS A 126 -4.40 -10.69 12.93
C LYS A 126 -3.21 -9.74 12.92
N THR A 127 -2.56 -9.60 11.78
CA THR A 127 -1.43 -8.68 11.61
C THR A 127 -1.90 -7.23 11.70
N ILE A 128 -3.00 -6.89 11.06
CA ILE A 128 -3.56 -5.54 11.09
C ILE A 128 -3.83 -5.10 12.53
N LEU A 129 -4.51 -5.93 13.31
CA LEU A 129 -4.81 -5.62 14.71
C LEU A 129 -3.55 -5.47 15.56
N HIS A 130 -2.53 -6.30 15.27
CA HIS A 130 -1.27 -6.25 16.00
C HIS A 130 -0.51 -4.94 15.79
N VAL A 131 -0.58 -4.36 14.59
CA VAL A 131 0.16 -3.13 14.25
C VAL A 131 -0.69 -1.87 14.28
N TYR A 132 -1.99 -1.99 14.53
CA TYR A 132 -2.95 -0.88 14.44
C TYR A 132 -2.51 0.37 15.20
N ASP A 133 -2.13 0.22 16.47
CA ASP A 133 -1.72 1.35 17.29
C ASP A 133 -0.42 1.99 16.81
N ARG A 134 0.41 1.25 16.11
CA ARG A 134 1.69 1.73 15.58
C ARG A 134 1.50 2.50 14.27
N ILE A 135 0.48 2.16 13.49
CA ILE A 135 0.14 2.88 12.27
C ILE A 135 -0.53 4.21 12.63
N ASN A 136 -1.29 4.20 13.69
CA ASN A 136 -1.97 5.37 14.21
C ASN A 136 -1.06 6.15 15.16
#